data_a81895f78c5656f2124ab5e2c00d2ea3
#
_entry.id   a81895f78c5656f2124ab5e2c00d2ea3
#
_cell.length_a   1.000
_cell.length_b   1.000
_cell.length_c   1.000
_cell.angle_alpha   90.00
_cell.angle_beta   90.00
_cell.angle_gamma   90.00
#
_symmetry.space_group_name_H-M   'P 1'
#
loop_
_entity.id
_entity.type
_entity.pdbx_description
1 polymer ?
#
loop_
_entity_poly.entity_id
_entity_poly.type
_entity_poly.pdbx_seq_one_letter_code
_entity_poly.pdbx_strand_id
1 'polypeptide(L)'
;MRAVLVAAGQLDDLPAEIQTVANVLSAAGWTVRLCIGPDATRAGLLAAAGEGDVDLAWFGLHSSVEGFALSDGVWPPAQLGTWLRNVNACDCVLNSCFSVEHVEAIQRAADGVGVACTINPAGVDDALAWQVGVHLVRAYAVTEDLRSSVQWASGA
;
A
#
# COMPACT_ATOMS: atom_id res chain seq x y z
N MET A 1 15.48 -1.61 6.83
CA MET A 1 14.29 -1.87 5.99
C MET A 1 13.64 -0.55 5.62
N ARG A 2 13.09 -0.48 4.45
CA ARG A 2 12.52 0.73 3.89
C ARG A 2 11.09 0.53 3.43
N ALA A 3 10.21 1.48 3.75
CA ALA A 3 8.83 1.51 3.31
C ALA A 3 8.51 2.78 2.52
N VAL A 4 7.67 2.63 1.50
CA VAL A 4 7.03 3.75 0.80
C VAL A 4 5.54 3.68 1.06
N LEU A 5 4.99 4.74 1.62
CA LEU A 5 3.58 4.86 1.96
C LEU A 5 2.93 5.89 1.06
N VAL A 6 1.89 5.50 0.36
CA VAL A 6 1.20 6.32 -0.64
C VAL A 6 -0.24 6.52 -0.22
N ALA A 7 -0.68 7.77 -0.16
CA ALA A 7 -2.07 8.13 0.11
C ALA A 7 -2.50 9.29 -0.76
N ALA A 8 -3.56 9.10 -1.51
CA ALA A 8 -4.16 10.14 -2.34
C ALA A 8 -5.69 10.11 -2.19
N GLY A 9 -6.32 11.24 -2.47
CA GLY A 9 -7.77 11.39 -2.39
C GLY A 9 -8.24 12.16 -1.15
N GLN A 10 -9.56 12.34 -1.06
CA GLN A 10 -10.23 13.13 -0.03
C GLN A 10 -10.95 12.25 0.99
N LEU A 11 -10.35 11.13 1.39
CA LEU A 11 -10.88 10.33 2.50
C LEU A 11 -10.41 10.98 3.81
N ASP A 12 -11.34 11.32 4.68
CA ASP A 12 -11.06 12.04 5.92
C ASP A 12 -10.10 11.29 6.85
N ASP A 13 -10.17 9.96 6.85
CA ASP A 13 -9.37 9.08 7.72
C ASP A 13 -8.04 8.63 7.10
N LEU A 14 -7.85 8.82 5.80
CA LEU A 14 -6.68 8.32 5.09
C LEU A 14 -5.35 8.91 5.58
N PRO A 15 -5.25 10.22 5.85
CA PRO A 15 -4.02 10.79 6.41
C PRO A 15 -3.68 10.23 7.79
N ALA A 16 -4.71 9.98 8.63
CA ALA A 16 -4.52 9.42 9.97
C ALA A 16 -4.04 7.96 9.92
N GLU A 17 -4.58 7.15 9.02
CA GLU A 17 -4.12 5.78 8.78
C GLU A 17 -2.65 5.76 8.39
N ILE A 18 -2.30 6.48 7.34
CA ILE A 18 -0.92 6.51 6.82
C ILE A 18 0.05 7.04 7.88
N GLN A 19 -0.33 8.04 8.66
CA GLN A 19 0.50 8.54 9.75
C GLN A 19 0.70 7.47 10.83
N THR A 20 -0.33 6.70 11.16
CA THR A 20 -0.24 5.60 12.12
C THR A 20 0.68 4.50 11.59
N VAL A 21 0.55 4.10 10.33
CA VAL A 21 1.43 3.13 9.67
C VAL A 21 2.88 3.62 9.70
N ALA A 22 3.12 4.87 9.36
CA ALA A 22 4.45 5.48 9.41
C ALA A 22 5.06 5.45 10.81
N ASN A 23 4.26 5.78 11.83
CA ASN A 23 4.72 5.80 13.22
C ASN A 23 5.08 4.39 13.71
N VAL A 24 4.28 3.38 13.39
CA VAL A 24 4.55 1.98 13.77
C VAL A 24 5.85 1.49 13.12
N LEU A 25 6.02 1.71 11.83
CA LEU A 25 7.22 1.29 11.11
C LEU A 25 8.47 2.04 11.58
N SER A 26 8.36 3.35 11.77
CA SER A 26 9.48 4.17 12.28
C SER A 26 9.92 3.74 13.67
N ALA A 27 8.97 3.43 14.55
CA ALA A 27 9.27 2.90 15.90
C ALA A 27 9.96 1.54 15.85
N ALA A 28 9.71 0.75 14.80
CA ALA A 28 10.39 -0.52 14.54
C ALA A 28 11.74 -0.38 13.81
N GLY A 29 12.21 0.84 13.57
CA GLY A 29 13.51 1.12 12.96
C GLY A 29 13.51 1.20 11.43
N TRP A 30 12.34 1.26 10.79
CA TRP A 30 12.22 1.39 9.34
C TRP A 30 12.50 2.83 8.88
N THR A 31 13.11 2.96 7.72
CA THR A 31 13.13 4.22 6.98
C THR A 31 11.83 4.33 6.19
N VAL A 32 11.07 5.40 6.42
CA VAL A 32 9.75 5.61 5.82
C VAL A 32 9.75 6.80 4.89
N ARG A 33 9.32 6.60 3.63
CA ARG A 33 9.05 7.65 2.66
C ARG A 33 7.55 7.84 2.52
N LEU A 34 7.07 9.04 2.72
CA LEU A 34 5.66 9.42 2.54
C LEU A 34 5.45 10.07 1.17
N CYS A 35 4.46 9.58 0.42
CA CYS A 35 3.94 10.17 -0.81
C CYS A 35 2.46 10.46 -0.59
N ILE A 36 2.14 11.61 -0.01
CA ILE A 36 0.79 11.95 0.47
C ILE A 36 0.27 13.19 -0.27
N GLY A 37 -1.03 13.19 -0.61
CA GLY A 37 -1.69 14.33 -1.22
C GLY A 37 -1.01 14.77 -2.52
N PRO A 38 -0.49 16.00 -2.62
CA PRO A 38 0.17 16.50 -3.82
C PRO A 38 1.40 15.70 -4.25
N ASP A 39 2.04 15.00 -3.32
CA ASP A 39 3.21 14.16 -3.59
C ASP A 39 2.84 12.72 -4.03
N ALA A 40 1.58 12.34 -3.91
CA ALA A 40 1.06 11.06 -4.38
C ALA A 40 0.82 11.09 -5.89
N THR A 41 1.90 11.25 -6.64
CA THR A 41 1.93 11.39 -8.10
C THR A 41 2.91 10.39 -8.71
N ARG A 42 2.83 10.21 -10.02
CA ARG A 42 3.83 9.41 -10.75
C ARG A 42 5.25 9.93 -10.52
N ALA A 43 5.44 11.24 -10.56
CA ALA A 43 6.74 11.86 -10.30
C ALA A 43 7.22 11.60 -8.86
N GLY A 44 6.33 11.69 -7.87
CA GLY A 44 6.64 11.37 -6.48
C GLY A 44 7.06 9.91 -6.28
N LEU A 45 6.37 8.98 -6.93
CA LEU A 45 6.73 7.56 -6.89
C LEU A 45 8.03 7.24 -7.62
N LEU A 46 8.31 7.91 -8.74
CA LEU A 46 9.60 7.79 -9.43
C LEU A 46 10.75 8.34 -8.57
N ALA A 47 10.53 9.46 -7.89
CA ALA A 47 11.52 10.00 -6.95
C ALA A 47 11.78 9.04 -5.80
N ALA A 48 10.75 8.43 -5.23
CA ALA A 48 10.88 7.42 -4.18
C ALA A 48 11.65 6.18 -4.67
N ALA A 49 11.45 5.77 -5.91
CA ALA A 49 12.18 4.66 -6.53
C ALA A 49 13.69 4.95 -6.64
N GLY A 50 14.07 6.19 -6.89
CA GLY A 50 15.45 6.61 -6.97
C GLY A 50 16.23 6.57 -5.64
N GLU A 51 15.54 6.44 -4.52
CA GLU A 51 16.15 6.43 -3.18
C GLU A 51 16.63 5.04 -2.72
N GLY A 52 16.35 3.98 -3.47
CA GLY A 52 16.79 2.61 -3.18
C GLY A 52 15.64 1.60 -3.16
N ASP A 53 15.98 0.36 -2.84
CA ASP A 53 15.03 -0.75 -2.78
C ASP A 53 13.96 -0.53 -1.69
N VAL A 54 12.78 -1.06 -1.94
CA VAL A 54 11.62 -0.93 -1.06
C VAL A 54 11.24 -2.30 -0.51
N ASP A 55 11.25 -2.48 0.80
CA ASP A 55 10.81 -3.73 1.42
C ASP A 55 9.28 -3.80 1.47
N LEU A 56 8.62 -2.70 1.80
CA LEU A 56 7.17 -2.60 1.89
C LEU A 56 6.64 -1.38 1.13
N ALA A 57 5.71 -1.60 0.22
CA ALA A 57 4.91 -0.54 -0.40
C ALA A 57 3.47 -0.60 0.13
N TRP A 58 2.96 0.52 0.65
CA TRP A 58 1.60 0.62 1.19
C TRP A 58 0.81 1.66 0.44
N PHE A 59 -0.34 1.28 -0.08
CA PHE A 59 -1.21 2.16 -0.84
C PHE A 59 -2.58 2.29 -0.16
N GLY A 60 -2.90 3.48 0.33
CA GLY A 60 -4.22 3.89 0.78
C GLY A 60 -4.82 4.83 -0.26
N LEU A 61 -5.54 4.31 -1.23
CA LEU A 61 -6.04 5.03 -2.39
C LEU A 61 -7.47 4.62 -2.73
N HIS A 62 -8.19 5.49 -3.44
CA HIS A 62 -9.34 5.05 -4.20
C HIS A 62 -8.90 4.22 -5.41
N SER A 63 -9.68 3.19 -5.72
CA SER A 63 -9.51 2.41 -6.94
C SER A 63 -10.85 2.24 -7.66
N SER A 64 -10.74 2.04 -8.97
CA SER A 64 -11.85 1.74 -9.88
C SER A 64 -11.43 0.57 -10.78
N VAL A 65 -12.31 0.19 -11.70
CA VAL A 65 -11.98 -0.81 -12.73
C VAL A 65 -10.78 -0.41 -13.60
N GLU A 66 -10.49 0.88 -13.71
CA GLU A 66 -9.39 1.42 -14.52
C GLU A 66 -8.05 1.41 -13.79
N GLY A 67 -8.06 1.40 -12.45
CA GLY A 67 -6.86 1.39 -11.64
C GLY A 67 -6.94 2.26 -10.39
N PHE A 68 -5.80 2.76 -9.96
CA PHE A 68 -5.62 3.48 -8.70
C PHE A 68 -5.56 4.99 -8.93
N ALA A 69 -6.32 5.74 -8.13
CA ALA A 69 -6.38 7.19 -8.23
C ALA A 69 -5.19 7.84 -7.51
N LEU A 70 -4.21 8.28 -8.27
CA LEU A 70 -3.18 9.20 -7.80
C LEU A 70 -3.66 10.64 -7.92
N SER A 71 -2.92 11.58 -7.34
CA SER A 71 -3.28 13.01 -7.38
C SER A 71 -3.17 13.62 -8.78
N ASP A 72 -2.42 13.02 -9.69
CA ASP A 72 -2.22 13.45 -11.08
C ASP A 72 -2.91 12.56 -12.12
N GLY A 73 -3.71 11.61 -11.71
CA GLY A 73 -4.50 10.75 -12.59
C GLY A 73 -4.58 9.30 -12.18
N VAL A 74 -5.23 8.49 -13.00
CA VAL A 74 -5.40 7.06 -12.75
C VAL A 74 -4.15 6.28 -13.17
N TRP A 75 -3.70 5.40 -12.30
CA TRP A 75 -2.56 4.53 -12.53
C TRP A 75 -3.03 3.10 -12.77
N PRO A 76 -2.85 2.55 -13.99
CA PRO A 76 -3.26 1.19 -14.28
C PRO A 76 -2.54 0.17 -13.41
N PRO A 77 -3.20 -0.95 -13.03
CA PRO A 77 -2.60 -1.96 -12.14
C PRO A 77 -1.28 -2.54 -12.65
N ALA A 78 -1.15 -2.74 -13.96
CA ALA A 78 0.09 -3.24 -14.55
C ALA A 78 1.26 -2.25 -14.38
N GLN A 79 1.00 -0.95 -14.39
CA GLN A 79 2.03 0.08 -14.13
C GLN A 79 2.46 0.09 -12.67
N LEU A 80 1.53 -0.11 -11.74
CA LEU A 80 1.86 -0.30 -10.33
C LEU A 80 2.78 -1.52 -10.15
N GLY A 81 2.44 -2.64 -10.77
CA GLY A 81 3.28 -3.84 -10.75
C GLY A 81 4.67 -3.58 -11.33
N THR A 82 4.78 -2.85 -12.43
CA THR A 82 6.07 -2.47 -13.02
C THR A 82 6.89 -1.62 -12.05
N TRP A 83 6.26 -0.67 -11.37
CA TRP A 83 6.93 0.14 -10.34
C TRP A 83 7.43 -0.73 -9.19
N LEU A 84 6.59 -1.63 -8.66
CA LEU A 84 6.97 -2.56 -7.59
C LEU A 84 8.20 -3.40 -7.96
N ARG A 85 8.23 -3.90 -9.19
CA ARG A 85 9.41 -4.63 -9.71
C ARG A 85 10.65 -3.75 -9.77
N ASN A 86 10.51 -2.52 -10.25
CA ASN A 86 11.63 -1.60 -10.43
C ASN A 86 12.26 -1.15 -9.09
N VAL A 87 11.47 -1.14 -8.01
CA VAL A 87 11.98 -0.83 -6.66
C VAL A 87 12.36 -2.09 -5.87
N ASN A 88 12.37 -3.25 -6.49
CA ASN A 88 12.62 -4.54 -5.84
C ASN A 88 11.74 -4.76 -4.59
N ALA A 89 10.46 -4.41 -4.67
CA ALA A 89 9.55 -4.54 -3.55
C ALA A 89 9.43 -6.01 -3.10
N CYS A 90 9.49 -6.23 -1.79
CA CYS A 90 9.21 -7.54 -1.22
C CYS A 90 7.72 -7.75 -1.04
N ASP A 91 7.04 -6.77 -0.47
CA ASP A 91 5.62 -6.83 -0.14
C ASP A 91 4.88 -5.55 -0.52
N CYS A 92 3.61 -5.70 -0.85
CA CYS A 92 2.69 -4.62 -1.19
C CYS A 92 1.36 -4.78 -0.47
N VAL A 93 0.89 -3.74 0.17
CA VAL A 93 -0.45 -3.66 0.78
C VAL A 93 -1.31 -2.68 0.00
N LEU A 94 -2.46 -3.14 -0.45
CA LEU A 94 -3.47 -2.36 -1.15
C LEU A 94 -4.69 -2.19 -0.24
N ASN A 95 -4.75 -1.09 0.47
CA ASN A 95 -5.92 -0.74 1.28
C ASN A 95 -6.84 0.19 0.47
N SER A 96 -7.58 -0.41 -0.45
CA SER A 96 -8.49 0.29 -1.36
C SER A 96 -9.64 -0.61 -1.79
N CYS A 97 -10.73 0.00 -2.31
CA CYS A 97 -11.82 -0.74 -2.92
C CYS A 97 -11.34 -1.42 -4.23
N PHE A 98 -12.02 -2.49 -4.65
CA PHE A 98 -11.73 -3.22 -5.91
C PHE A 98 -10.30 -3.75 -6.07
N SER A 99 -9.51 -3.78 -5.01
CA SER A 99 -8.10 -4.19 -5.08
C SER A 99 -7.91 -5.63 -5.56
N VAL A 100 -8.82 -6.54 -5.20
CA VAL A 100 -8.72 -7.95 -5.57
C VAL A 100 -8.74 -8.17 -7.08
N GLU A 101 -9.48 -7.36 -7.83
CA GLU A 101 -9.57 -7.44 -9.28
C GLU A 101 -8.24 -7.04 -9.97
N HIS A 102 -7.43 -6.25 -9.28
CA HIS A 102 -6.17 -5.73 -9.80
C HIS A 102 -4.95 -6.58 -9.40
N VAL A 103 -5.07 -7.40 -8.36
CA VAL A 103 -3.95 -8.20 -7.83
C VAL A 103 -3.31 -9.06 -8.91
N GLU A 104 -4.10 -9.69 -9.75
CA GLU A 104 -3.59 -10.57 -10.81
C GLU A 104 -2.74 -9.81 -11.85
N ALA A 105 -3.19 -8.62 -12.25
CA ALA A 105 -2.43 -7.77 -13.17
C ALA A 105 -1.14 -7.25 -12.55
N ILE A 106 -1.18 -6.90 -11.26
CA ILE A 106 0.00 -6.47 -10.49
C ILE A 106 1.00 -7.62 -10.40
N GLN A 107 0.57 -8.81 -10.03
CA GLN A 107 1.43 -9.97 -9.88
C GLN A 107 2.06 -10.44 -11.19
N ARG A 108 1.37 -10.31 -12.31
CA ARG A 108 1.96 -10.59 -13.63
C ARG A 108 3.11 -9.65 -13.96
N ALA A 109 3.01 -8.38 -13.57
CA ALA A 109 4.04 -7.38 -13.82
C ALA A 109 5.16 -7.38 -12.78
N ALA A 110 4.88 -7.88 -11.57
CA ALA A 110 5.80 -7.92 -10.43
C ALA A 110 5.83 -9.33 -9.81
N ASP A 111 6.32 -10.28 -10.57
CA ASP A 111 6.45 -11.67 -10.11
C ASP A 111 7.32 -11.75 -8.85
N GLY A 112 6.86 -12.50 -7.86
CA GLY A 112 7.55 -12.69 -6.58
C GLY A 112 7.25 -11.64 -5.50
N VAL A 113 6.49 -10.58 -5.81
CA VAL A 113 6.03 -9.62 -4.78
C VAL A 113 4.83 -10.18 -4.03
N GLY A 114 4.89 -10.16 -2.70
CA GLY A 114 3.72 -10.45 -1.86
C GLY A 114 2.69 -9.33 -1.98
N VAL A 115 1.43 -9.66 -2.22
CA VAL A 115 0.35 -8.66 -2.32
C VAL A 115 -0.77 -9.00 -1.36
N ALA A 116 -1.05 -8.10 -0.43
CA ALA A 116 -2.25 -8.13 0.41
C ALA A 116 -3.21 -7.04 -0.03
N CYS A 117 -4.48 -7.34 -0.06
CA CYS A 117 -5.52 -6.38 -0.40
C CYS A 117 -6.76 -6.52 0.49
N THR A 118 -7.52 -5.46 0.59
CA THR A 118 -8.82 -5.48 1.23
C THR A 118 -9.85 -6.11 0.30
N ILE A 119 -10.62 -7.05 0.81
CA ILE A 119 -11.69 -7.73 0.06
C ILE A 119 -13.04 -7.32 0.65
N ASN A 120 -13.76 -6.46 -0.05
CA ASN A 120 -15.15 -6.18 0.25
C ASN A 120 -15.89 -5.75 -1.04
N PRO A 121 -16.76 -6.62 -1.58
CA PRO A 121 -17.48 -6.33 -2.83
C PRO A 121 -18.45 -5.13 -2.73
N ALA A 122 -18.91 -4.80 -1.52
CA ALA A 122 -19.83 -3.68 -1.29
C ALA A 122 -19.14 -2.34 -1.03
N GLY A 123 -17.79 -2.31 -1.13
CA GLY A 123 -16.97 -1.21 -0.66
C GLY A 123 -16.58 -1.38 0.81
N VAL A 124 -15.52 -0.72 1.21
CA VAL A 124 -15.01 -0.78 2.59
C VAL A 124 -15.37 0.51 3.30
N ASP A 125 -15.96 0.40 4.48
CA ASP A 125 -16.08 1.51 5.41
C ASP A 125 -14.67 1.98 5.79
N ASP A 126 -14.41 3.29 5.67
CA ASP A 126 -13.08 3.87 5.92
C ASP A 126 -12.57 3.57 7.33
N ALA A 127 -13.45 3.59 8.33
CA ALA A 127 -13.09 3.27 9.71
C ALA A 127 -12.66 1.81 9.87
N LEU A 128 -13.34 0.88 9.19
CA LEU A 128 -12.98 -0.54 9.20
C LEU A 128 -11.66 -0.78 8.46
N ALA A 129 -11.49 -0.17 7.31
CA ALA A 129 -10.25 -0.25 6.53
C ALA A 129 -9.06 0.26 7.35
N TRP A 130 -9.25 1.36 8.06
CA TRP A 130 -8.24 1.93 8.96
C TRP A 130 -7.87 0.97 10.08
N GLN A 131 -8.86 0.37 10.76
CA GLN A 131 -8.61 -0.59 11.84
C GLN A 131 -7.84 -1.81 11.35
N VAL A 132 -8.24 -2.40 10.23
CA VAL A 132 -7.55 -3.54 9.62
C VAL A 132 -6.11 -3.17 9.24
N GLY A 133 -5.91 -2.01 8.64
CA GLY A 133 -4.60 -1.51 8.28
C GLY A 133 -3.67 -1.36 9.48
N VAL A 134 -4.16 -0.81 10.59
CA VAL A 134 -3.38 -0.65 11.83
C VAL A 134 -3.00 -2.00 12.41
N HIS A 135 -3.91 -2.96 12.46
CA HIS A 135 -3.59 -4.31 12.94
C HIS A 135 -2.57 -5.00 12.05
N LEU A 136 -2.73 -4.88 10.73
CA LEU A 136 -1.81 -5.45 9.76
C LEU A 136 -0.38 -4.91 9.92
N VAL A 137 -0.21 -3.60 9.98
CA VAL A 137 1.12 -3.00 10.09
C VAL A 137 1.80 -3.32 11.42
N ARG A 138 1.05 -3.40 12.51
CA ARG A 138 1.59 -3.80 13.82
C ARG A 138 2.13 -5.23 13.78
N ALA A 139 1.37 -6.15 13.18
CA ALA A 139 1.82 -7.52 13.01
C ALA A 139 3.04 -7.61 12.08
N TYR A 140 3.01 -6.88 10.98
CA TYR A 140 4.09 -6.86 9.99
C TYR A 140 5.40 -6.29 10.57
N ALA A 141 5.32 -5.25 11.38
CA ALA A 141 6.49 -4.67 12.04
C ALA A 141 7.23 -5.65 12.96
N VAL A 142 6.52 -6.68 13.44
CA VAL A 142 7.10 -7.73 14.31
C VAL A 142 7.54 -8.95 13.52
N THR A 143 6.71 -9.40 12.57
CA THR A 143 6.93 -10.66 11.85
C THR A 143 7.76 -10.50 10.59
N GLU A 144 7.71 -9.33 9.98
CA GLU A 144 8.26 -9.05 8.63
C GLU A 144 7.77 -10.05 7.56
N ASP A 145 6.61 -10.68 7.83
CA ASP A 145 5.97 -11.68 6.97
C ASP A 145 4.52 -11.27 6.70
N LEU A 146 4.24 -10.94 5.45
CA LEU A 146 2.93 -10.45 5.04
C LEU A 146 1.83 -11.49 5.25
N ARG A 147 2.09 -12.76 4.95
CA ARG A 147 1.08 -13.83 5.10
C ARG A 147 0.66 -13.98 6.57
N SER A 148 1.60 -14.07 7.48
CA SER A 148 1.33 -14.18 8.92
C SER A 148 0.60 -12.93 9.44
N SER A 149 0.99 -11.76 8.94
CA SER A 149 0.39 -10.49 9.32
C SER A 149 -1.08 -10.38 8.86
N VAL A 150 -1.38 -10.83 7.65
CA VAL A 150 -2.75 -10.87 7.12
C VAL A 150 -3.62 -11.83 7.93
N GLN A 151 -3.12 -13.01 8.28
CA GLN A 151 -3.84 -13.95 9.13
C GLN A 151 -4.16 -13.35 10.48
N TRP A 152 -3.23 -12.66 11.07
CA TRP A 152 -3.40 -11.98 12.35
C TRP A 152 -4.43 -10.84 12.30
N ALA A 153 -4.35 -10.00 11.29
CA ALA A 153 -5.26 -8.87 11.10
C ALA A 153 -6.70 -9.31 10.75
N SER A 154 -6.85 -10.49 10.15
CA SER A 154 -8.17 -11.07 9.83
C SER A 154 -8.91 -11.62 11.04
N GLY A 155 -8.34 -11.59 12.21
CA GLY A 155 -8.97 -12.10 13.45
C GLY A 155 -9.03 -13.63 13.51
N ALA A 156 -8.20 -14.25 12.75
CA ALA A 156 -8.08 -15.71 12.73
C ALA A 156 -7.33 -16.23 13.95
#